data_0580c8d4486620014783d4f3400992ac
#
_entry.id   0580c8d4486620014783d4f3400992ac
#
_cell.length_a   1.000
_cell.length_b   1.000
_cell.length_c   1.000
_cell.angle_alpha   90.00
_cell.angle_beta   90.00
_cell.angle_gamma   90.00
#
_symmetry.space_group_name_H-M   'P 1'
#
loop_
_entity.id
_entity.type
_entity.pdbx_description
1 polymer ?
#
loop_
_entity_poly.entity_id
_entity_poly.type
_entity_poly.pdbx_seq_one_letter_code
_entity_poly.pdbx_strand_id
1 'polypeptide(L)'
;MIIYAVFVTANYVVQLATVIPSKLAGTSGALRILEQTPHSLFWDYDAIGYIAMGLATLMAIPALDKTGFEKWVRRSFQANALVTPLIMIVYFYPTYSGKLLLLGFPWAITAPLFMLMLAIALQKKTHVTRLVI
;
A
#
# COMPACT_ATOMS: atom_id res chain seq x y z
N MET A 1 2.53 -8.17 4.38
CA MET A 1 2.88 -6.78 4.76
C MET A 1 4.37 -6.47 4.55
N ILE A 2 5.30 -7.39 4.85
CA ILE A 2 6.75 -7.17 4.66
C ILE A 2 7.10 -6.82 3.20
N ILE A 3 6.56 -7.57 2.23
CA ILE A 3 6.79 -7.32 0.80
C ILE A 3 6.42 -5.88 0.43
N TYR A 4 5.23 -5.42 0.81
CA TYR A 4 4.81 -4.03 0.62
C TYR A 4 5.82 -3.04 1.21
N ALA A 5 6.19 -3.24 2.48
CA ALA A 5 7.13 -2.34 3.17
C ALA A 5 8.48 -2.27 2.45
N VAL A 6 9.03 -3.41 2.01
CA VAL A 6 10.32 -3.46 1.31
C VAL A 6 10.24 -2.73 -0.04
N PHE A 7 9.27 -3.05 -0.90
CA PHE A 7 9.20 -2.44 -2.22
C PHE A 7 8.91 -0.94 -2.17
N VAL A 8 7.95 -0.52 -1.35
CA VAL A 8 7.57 0.88 -1.24
C VAL A 8 8.67 1.70 -0.55
N THR A 9 9.28 1.20 0.52
CA THR A 9 10.39 1.89 1.17
C THR A 9 11.60 2.02 0.25
N ALA A 10 11.98 0.94 -0.44
CA ALA A 10 13.09 0.97 -1.39
C ALA A 10 12.85 2.02 -2.50
N ASN A 11 11.63 2.06 -3.04
CA ASN A 11 11.24 3.07 -4.02
C ASN A 11 11.42 4.49 -3.47
N TYR A 12 10.83 4.81 -2.33
CA TYR A 12 10.96 6.14 -1.72
C TYR A 12 12.42 6.51 -1.39
N VAL A 13 13.21 5.58 -0.88
CA VAL A 13 14.64 5.83 -0.59
C VAL A 13 15.38 6.21 -1.87
N VAL A 14 15.19 5.48 -2.96
CA VAL A 14 15.84 5.80 -4.25
C VAL A 14 15.40 7.16 -4.78
N GLN A 15 14.08 7.46 -4.73
CA GLN A 15 13.58 8.76 -5.19
C GLN A 15 14.14 9.93 -4.35
N LEU A 16 14.09 9.83 -3.02
CA LEU A 16 14.46 10.92 -2.12
C LEU A 16 15.98 11.10 -2.00
N ALA A 17 16.74 10.00 -1.95
CA ALA A 17 18.20 10.06 -1.71
C ALA A 17 19.01 10.17 -3.00
N THR A 18 18.47 9.80 -4.15
CA THR A 18 19.23 9.73 -5.40
C THR A 18 18.61 10.56 -6.52
N VAL A 19 17.36 10.27 -6.89
CA VAL A 19 16.75 10.88 -8.09
C VAL A 19 16.48 12.36 -7.90
N ILE A 20 15.82 12.76 -6.82
CA ILE A 20 15.46 14.17 -6.56
C ILE A 20 16.72 15.04 -6.40
N PRO A 21 17.73 14.68 -5.57
CA PRO A 21 18.95 15.45 -5.46
C PRO A 21 19.70 15.59 -6.79
N SER A 22 19.77 14.53 -7.59
CA SER A 22 20.43 14.58 -8.90
C SER A 22 19.69 15.46 -9.91
N LYS A 23 18.35 15.48 -9.88
CA LYS A 23 17.55 16.41 -10.69
C LYS A 23 17.82 17.86 -10.30
N LEU A 24 17.87 18.15 -9.01
CA LEU A 24 18.16 19.50 -8.51
C LEU A 24 19.59 19.94 -8.87
N ALA A 25 20.56 19.03 -8.91
CA ALA A 25 21.92 19.28 -9.30
C ALA A 25 22.15 19.32 -10.84
N GLY A 26 21.13 19.05 -11.65
CA GLY A 26 21.25 19.00 -13.12
C GLY A 26 22.02 17.79 -13.66
N THR A 27 22.23 16.74 -12.85
CA THR A 27 23.01 15.53 -13.18
C THR A 27 22.17 14.30 -13.44
N SER A 28 20.86 14.46 -13.64
CA SER A 28 19.89 13.36 -13.70
C SER A 28 19.94 12.49 -14.95
N GLY A 29 20.67 12.87 -16.00
CA GLY A 29 20.65 12.18 -17.29
C GLY A 29 20.97 10.68 -17.21
N ALA A 30 21.95 10.29 -16.40
CA ALA A 30 22.34 8.89 -16.19
C ALA A 30 21.39 8.12 -15.27
N LEU A 31 20.53 8.81 -14.49
CA LEU A 31 19.65 8.23 -13.49
C LEU A 31 18.19 8.11 -13.95
N ARG A 32 17.91 8.39 -15.22
CA ARG A 32 16.54 8.36 -15.75
C ARG A 32 15.83 7.02 -15.56
N ILE A 33 16.58 5.92 -15.58
CA ILE A 33 16.04 4.58 -15.34
C ILE A 33 15.51 4.38 -13.90
N LEU A 34 16.01 5.18 -12.95
CA LEU A 34 15.61 5.12 -11.54
C LEU A 34 14.40 6.03 -11.24
N GLU A 35 13.97 6.86 -12.18
CA GLU A 35 12.85 7.76 -11.97
C GLU A 35 11.53 6.98 -11.84
N GLN A 36 10.73 7.35 -10.86
CA GLN A 36 9.37 6.85 -10.73
C GLN A 36 8.43 7.63 -11.66
N THR A 37 8.44 7.25 -12.93
CA THR A 37 7.52 7.76 -13.94
C THR A 37 6.57 6.65 -14.39
N PRO A 38 5.39 6.95 -14.90
CA PRO A 38 4.47 5.92 -15.41
C PRO A 38 5.18 4.96 -16.34
N HIS A 39 4.96 3.66 -16.13
CA HIS A 39 5.58 2.53 -16.86
C HIS A 39 7.11 2.42 -16.71
N SER A 40 7.69 2.97 -15.65
CA SER A 40 9.08 2.74 -15.26
C SER A 40 9.21 1.53 -14.32
N LEU A 41 10.45 1.02 -14.18
CA LEU A 41 10.74 -0.08 -13.26
C LEU A 41 10.28 0.22 -11.82
N PHE A 42 10.51 1.44 -11.32
CA PHE A 42 10.11 1.83 -9.97
C PHE A 42 8.60 2.05 -9.82
N TRP A 43 7.92 2.44 -10.89
CA TRP A 43 6.46 2.44 -10.97
C TRP A 43 5.89 1.04 -10.78
N ASP A 44 6.48 0.05 -11.48
CA ASP A 44 6.04 -1.36 -11.39
C ASP A 44 6.38 -1.98 -10.03
N TYR A 45 7.50 -1.61 -9.42
CA TYR A 45 7.85 -2.04 -8.05
C TYR A 45 6.84 -1.54 -7.03
N ASP A 46 6.40 -0.31 -7.15
CA ASP A 46 5.36 0.27 -6.30
C ASP A 46 4.04 -0.49 -6.47
N ALA A 47 3.65 -0.79 -7.71
CA ALA A 47 2.49 -1.62 -8.03
C ALA A 47 2.54 -2.99 -7.36
N ILE A 48 3.67 -3.70 -7.43
CA ILE A 48 3.86 -5.01 -6.78
C ILE A 48 3.67 -4.89 -5.27
N GLY A 49 4.19 -3.84 -4.65
CA GLY A 49 3.99 -3.56 -3.24
C GLY A 49 2.50 -3.45 -2.88
N TYR A 50 1.74 -2.65 -3.60
CA TYR A 50 0.30 -2.47 -3.36
C TYR A 50 -0.51 -3.74 -3.61
N ILE A 51 -0.18 -4.52 -4.64
CA ILE A 51 -0.83 -5.80 -4.93
C ILE A 51 -0.57 -6.79 -3.79
N ALA A 52 0.69 -6.89 -3.34
CA ALA A 52 1.06 -7.77 -2.22
C ALA A 52 0.30 -7.40 -0.93
N MET A 53 0.13 -6.10 -0.65
CA MET A 53 -0.66 -5.62 0.47
C MET A 53 -2.14 -6.00 0.31
N GLY A 54 -2.72 -5.80 -0.86
CA GLY A 54 -4.11 -6.16 -1.15
C GLY A 54 -4.37 -7.66 -0.99
N LEU A 55 -3.47 -8.50 -1.51
CA LEU A 55 -3.54 -9.96 -1.33
C LEU A 55 -3.40 -10.35 0.14
N ALA A 56 -2.47 -9.74 0.88
CA ALA A 56 -2.30 -10.01 2.30
C ALA A 56 -3.57 -9.68 3.10
N THR A 57 -4.23 -8.55 2.80
CA THR A 57 -5.50 -8.19 3.43
C THR A 57 -6.61 -9.17 3.08
N LEU A 58 -6.72 -9.60 1.82
CA LEU A 58 -7.69 -10.60 1.37
C LEU A 58 -7.50 -11.94 2.11
N MET A 59 -6.26 -12.42 2.20
CA MET A 59 -5.94 -13.68 2.86
C MET A 59 -6.13 -13.64 4.38
N ALA A 60 -6.07 -12.46 5.00
CA ALA A 60 -6.28 -12.30 6.43
C ALA A 60 -7.77 -12.25 6.83
N ILE A 61 -8.69 -11.99 5.89
CA ILE A 61 -10.14 -11.88 6.17
C ILE A 61 -10.72 -13.11 6.90
N PRO A 62 -10.39 -14.37 6.56
CA PRO A 62 -10.92 -15.54 7.23
C PRO A 62 -10.52 -15.65 8.71
N ALA A 63 -9.37 -15.07 9.09
CA ALA A 63 -8.85 -15.10 10.46
C ALA A 63 -9.51 -14.07 11.39
N LEU A 64 -10.38 -13.20 10.87
CA LEU A 64 -11.05 -12.13 11.60
C LEU A 64 -12.49 -12.55 11.93
N ASP A 65 -12.90 -12.35 13.18
CA ASP A 65 -14.25 -12.67 13.65
C ASP A 65 -15.33 -11.83 12.96
N LYS A 66 -16.53 -12.42 12.86
CA LYS A 66 -17.70 -11.78 12.27
C LYS A 66 -18.51 -10.94 13.27
N THR A 67 -18.08 -10.91 14.53
CA THR A 67 -18.80 -10.26 15.65
C THR A 67 -17.94 -9.21 16.35
N GLY A 68 -18.54 -8.40 17.18
CA GLY A 68 -17.83 -7.39 17.96
C GLY A 68 -17.05 -6.39 17.14
N PHE A 69 -15.91 -5.92 17.67
CA PHE A 69 -15.04 -4.96 17.00
C PHE A 69 -14.32 -5.57 15.79
N GLU A 70 -13.99 -6.86 15.83
CA GLU A 70 -13.31 -7.54 14.71
C GLU A 70 -14.15 -7.57 13.42
N LYS A 71 -15.47 -7.50 13.50
CA LYS A 71 -16.36 -7.30 12.35
C LYS A 71 -15.99 -6.04 11.55
N TRP A 72 -15.65 -4.96 12.24
CA TRP A 72 -15.25 -3.70 11.59
C TRP A 72 -13.84 -3.77 10.99
N VAL A 73 -12.91 -4.43 11.69
CA VAL A 73 -11.58 -4.76 11.13
C VAL A 73 -11.75 -5.58 9.86
N ARG A 74 -12.55 -6.64 9.90
CA ARG A 74 -12.87 -7.48 8.75
C ARG A 74 -13.41 -6.67 7.56
N ARG A 75 -14.35 -5.75 7.81
CA ARG A 75 -14.94 -4.90 6.77
C ARG A 75 -13.90 -3.94 6.16
N SER A 76 -13.02 -3.37 6.97
CA SER A 76 -11.96 -2.50 6.45
C SER A 76 -10.96 -3.27 5.59
N PHE A 77 -10.64 -4.51 5.95
CA PHE A 77 -9.83 -5.42 5.13
C PHE A 77 -10.51 -5.77 3.80
N GLN A 78 -11.81 -6.06 3.82
CA GLN A 78 -12.60 -6.30 2.61
C GLN A 78 -12.59 -5.07 1.70
N ALA A 79 -12.80 -3.88 2.24
CA ALA A 79 -12.77 -2.64 1.47
C ALA A 79 -11.40 -2.43 0.79
N ASN A 80 -10.29 -2.62 1.53
CA ASN A 80 -8.95 -2.50 0.96
C ASN A 80 -8.67 -3.56 -0.12
N ALA A 81 -9.08 -4.80 0.10
CA ALA A 81 -8.93 -5.88 -0.89
C ALA A 81 -9.71 -5.58 -2.19
N LEU A 82 -10.92 -5.00 -2.08
CA LEU A 82 -11.74 -4.62 -3.23
C LEU A 82 -11.14 -3.45 -4.04
N VAL A 83 -10.34 -2.59 -3.42
CA VAL A 83 -9.67 -1.48 -4.10
C VAL A 83 -8.44 -1.96 -4.87
N THR A 84 -7.84 -3.09 -4.50
CA THR A 84 -6.62 -3.62 -5.14
C THR A 84 -6.73 -3.74 -6.67
N PRO A 85 -7.80 -4.27 -7.27
CA PRO A 85 -7.95 -4.30 -8.73
C PRO A 85 -7.93 -2.91 -9.38
N LEU A 86 -8.46 -1.88 -8.70
CA LEU A 86 -8.41 -0.50 -9.22
C LEU A 86 -6.97 0.02 -9.26
N ILE A 87 -6.17 -0.30 -8.24
CA ILE A 87 -4.74 0.00 -8.23
C ILE A 87 -4.03 -0.69 -9.39
N MET A 88 -4.31 -1.98 -9.63
CA MET A 88 -3.74 -2.71 -10.77
C MET A 88 -4.07 -2.01 -12.10
N ILE A 89 -5.30 -1.56 -12.29
CA ILE A 89 -5.70 -0.82 -13.48
C ILE A 89 -4.87 0.47 -13.62
N VAL A 90 -4.72 1.25 -12.53
CA VAL A 90 -3.94 2.51 -12.55
C VAL A 90 -2.51 2.27 -13.00
N TYR A 91 -1.87 1.21 -12.52
CA TYR A 91 -0.46 0.95 -12.78
C TYR A 91 -0.20 0.30 -14.14
N PHE A 92 -1.06 -0.62 -14.56
CA PHE A 92 -0.83 -1.45 -15.76
C PHE A 92 -1.64 -1.03 -16.99
N TYR A 93 -2.46 0.02 -16.88
CA TYR A 93 -3.18 0.51 -18.05
C TYR A 93 -2.20 1.13 -19.07
N PRO A 94 -2.23 0.76 -20.36
CA PRO A 94 -1.21 1.15 -21.34
C PRO A 94 -1.04 2.66 -21.52
N THR A 95 -2.12 3.42 -21.33
CA THR A 95 -2.11 4.87 -21.52
C THR A 95 -2.31 5.58 -20.20
N TYR A 96 -1.26 6.21 -19.68
CA TYR A 96 -1.34 6.99 -18.46
C TYR A 96 -2.19 8.25 -18.67
N SER A 97 -3.05 8.55 -17.70
CA SER A 97 -3.74 9.83 -17.58
C SER A 97 -3.95 10.22 -16.13
N GLY A 98 -3.94 11.53 -15.83
CA GLY A 98 -4.22 12.02 -14.49
C GLY A 98 -5.62 11.63 -13.97
N LYS A 99 -6.59 11.42 -14.87
CA LYS A 99 -7.93 10.92 -14.50
C LYS A 99 -7.88 9.46 -14.04
N LEU A 100 -6.97 8.65 -14.58
CA LEU A 100 -6.79 7.27 -14.19
C LEU A 100 -6.34 7.15 -12.73
N LEU A 101 -5.52 8.09 -12.24
CA LEU A 101 -5.09 8.14 -10.84
C LEU A 101 -6.26 8.23 -9.86
N LEU A 102 -7.39 8.83 -10.27
CA LEU A 102 -8.57 8.95 -9.41
C LEU A 102 -9.17 7.58 -9.05
N LEU A 103 -8.96 6.55 -9.88
CA LEU A 103 -9.34 5.18 -9.53
C LEU A 103 -8.57 4.64 -8.32
N GLY A 104 -7.34 5.10 -8.11
CA GLY A 104 -6.53 4.76 -6.96
C GLY A 104 -6.88 5.51 -5.67
N PHE A 105 -7.64 6.61 -5.76
CA PHE A 105 -7.96 7.47 -4.62
C PHE A 105 -8.61 6.73 -3.44
N PRO A 106 -9.55 5.77 -3.63
CA PRO A 106 -10.12 5.01 -2.53
C PRO A 106 -9.07 4.29 -1.68
N TRP A 107 -7.93 3.91 -2.27
CA TRP A 107 -6.84 3.29 -1.55
C TRP A 107 -6.25 4.21 -0.46
N ALA A 108 -6.12 5.51 -0.73
CA ALA A 108 -5.61 6.48 0.24
C ALA A 108 -6.45 6.53 1.53
N ILE A 109 -7.71 6.11 1.47
CA ILE A 109 -8.61 6.01 2.62
C ILE A 109 -8.57 4.60 3.21
N THR A 110 -8.71 3.57 2.37
CA THR A 110 -8.87 2.19 2.84
C THR A 110 -7.60 1.63 3.47
N ALA A 111 -6.41 1.98 2.96
CA ALA A 111 -5.15 1.48 3.49
C ALA A 111 -4.85 2.00 4.92
N PRO A 112 -4.87 3.31 5.22
CA PRO A 112 -4.73 3.78 6.60
C PRO A 112 -5.83 3.27 7.53
N LEU A 113 -7.06 3.19 7.03
CA LEU A 113 -8.21 2.74 7.81
C LEU A 113 -8.02 1.30 8.31
N PHE A 114 -7.70 0.33 7.43
CA PHE A 114 -7.56 -1.04 7.87
C PHE A 114 -6.34 -1.23 8.80
N MET A 115 -5.24 -0.49 8.57
CA MET A 115 -4.07 -0.53 9.44
C MET A 115 -4.40 0.00 10.85
N LEU A 116 -5.11 1.13 10.93
CA LEU A 116 -5.56 1.69 12.21
C LEU A 116 -6.51 0.75 12.95
N MET A 117 -7.49 0.20 12.25
CA MET A 117 -8.45 -0.73 12.83
C MET A 117 -7.79 -2.00 13.36
N LEU A 118 -6.80 -2.53 12.63
CA LEU A 118 -6.00 -3.67 13.07
C LEU A 118 -5.17 -3.32 14.32
N ALA A 119 -4.51 -2.17 14.33
CA ALA A 119 -3.72 -1.73 15.49
C ALA A 119 -4.58 -1.63 16.76
N ILE A 120 -5.78 -1.04 16.66
CA ILE A 120 -6.72 -0.94 17.78
C ILE A 120 -7.17 -2.34 18.23
N ALA A 121 -7.44 -3.26 17.32
CA ALA A 121 -7.83 -4.63 17.67
C ALA A 121 -6.73 -5.37 18.43
N LEU A 122 -5.49 -5.25 17.99
CA LEU A 122 -4.32 -5.85 18.63
C LEU A 122 -4.09 -5.26 20.03
N GLN A 123 -4.19 -3.94 20.20
CA GLN A 123 -4.09 -3.30 21.51
C GLN A 123 -5.17 -3.83 22.48
N LYS A 124 -6.43 -3.94 22.05
CA LYS A 124 -7.51 -4.46 22.89
C LYS A 124 -7.23 -5.90 23.34
N LYS A 125 -6.75 -6.77 22.45
CA LYS A 125 -6.39 -8.16 22.79
C LYS A 125 -5.25 -8.21 23.81
N THR A 126 -4.21 -7.41 23.64
CA THR A 126 -3.05 -7.38 24.54
C THR A 126 -3.44 -6.89 25.95
N HIS A 127 -4.33 -5.90 26.07
CA HIS A 127 -4.85 -5.44 27.35
C HIS A 127 -5.63 -6.52 28.11
N VAL A 128 -6.50 -7.26 27.42
CA VAL A 128 -7.27 -8.35 28.03
C VAL A 128 -6.34 -9.45 28.56
N THR A 129 -5.33 -9.84 27.78
CA THR A 129 -4.38 -10.88 28.19
C THR A 129 -3.59 -10.49 29.43
N ARG A 130 -3.19 -9.21 29.59
CA ARG A 130 -2.46 -8.71 30.78
C ARG A 130 -3.29 -8.66 32.05
N LEU A 131 -4.61 -8.63 31.96
CA LEU A 131 -5.50 -8.60 33.12
C LEU A 131 -5.84 -10.01 33.64
N VAL A 132 -5.50 -11.06 32.91
CA VAL A 132 -5.81 -12.46 33.23
C VAL A 132 -4.57 -13.21 33.78
N ILE A 133 -3.39 -12.61 33.71
CA ILE A 133 -2.14 -13.11 34.31
C ILE A 133 -1.89 -12.41 35.63
#